data_e062969d2e494914cf83d6c5f0d5ec99
#
_entry.id   e062969d2e494914cf83d6c5f0d5ec99
#
_cell.length_a   1.000
_cell.length_b   1.000
_cell.length_c   1.000
_cell.angle_alpha   90.00
_cell.angle_beta   90.00
_cell.angle_gamma   90.00
#
_symmetry.space_group_name_H-M   'P 1'
#
loop_
_entity.id
_entity.type
_entity.pdbx_description
1 polymer ?
#
loop_
_entity_poly.entity_id
_entity_poly.type
_entity_poly.pdbx_seq_one_letter_code
_entity_poly.pdbx_strand_id
1 'polypeptide(L)'
;ALKQEKPHWGARKIRELLVRRLAGDVRIPAKSTIHAVLHRHGLVKGLRRPRSRAHGTPLSAGIAPNDLWCTDFKGEFKLGNGAYCYPLTVTDHASRYLLMCEALDSVREATAITAFQQLFLERGLPGAIRSDNGVPFASPNALFNLSKLSVWWLRLGIAIERIKPGHPQQNGR
;
A
#
# COMPACT_ATOMS: atom_id res chain seq x y z
N ALA A 1 1.74 6.06 -40.13
CA ALA A 1 1.09 7.33 -39.91
C ALA A 1 1.46 7.99 -38.58
N LEU A 2 0.60 8.82 -37.92
CA LEU A 2 0.95 9.71 -36.79
C LEU A 2 1.69 9.01 -35.62
N LYS A 3 1.38 7.77 -35.29
CA LYS A 3 2.06 7.05 -34.22
C LYS A 3 3.50 6.67 -34.60
N GLN A 4 3.78 6.47 -35.85
CA GLN A 4 5.14 6.21 -36.35
C GLN A 4 5.98 7.48 -36.33
N GLU A 5 5.36 8.65 -36.67
CA GLU A 5 6.01 9.95 -36.56
C GLU A 5 6.31 10.33 -35.09
N LYS A 6 5.46 9.91 -34.15
CA LYS A 6 5.54 10.23 -32.73
C LYS A 6 5.43 8.97 -31.86
N PRO A 7 6.45 8.10 -31.80
CA PRO A 7 6.40 6.79 -31.15
C PRO A 7 6.04 6.82 -29.67
N HIS A 8 6.45 7.89 -28.97
CA HIS A 8 6.23 8.03 -27.52
C HIS A 8 4.90 8.68 -27.15
N TRP A 9 4.09 9.12 -28.13
CA TRP A 9 2.83 9.79 -27.84
C TRP A 9 1.72 8.80 -27.55
N GLY A 10 1.00 9.03 -26.44
CA GLY A 10 -0.22 8.30 -26.10
C GLY A 10 -1.45 8.86 -26.79
N ALA A 11 -2.58 8.16 -26.65
CA ALA A 11 -3.86 8.49 -27.30
C ALA A 11 -4.31 9.95 -27.09
N ARG A 12 -4.02 10.56 -25.92
CA ARG A 12 -4.38 11.95 -25.62
C ARG A 12 -3.64 12.93 -26.55
N LYS A 13 -2.32 12.80 -26.67
CA LYS A 13 -1.51 13.68 -27.52
C LYS A 13 -1.80 13.47 -29.01
N ILE A 14 -2.05 12.21 -29.41
CA ILE A 14 -2.42 11.89 -30.80
C ILE A 14 -3.78 12.51 -31.15
N ARG A 15 -4.78 12.43 -30.24
CA ARG A 15 -6.08 13.07 -30.45
C ARG A 15 -5.95 14.58 -30.62
N GLU A 16 -5.17 15.23 -29.77
CA GLU A 16 -4.91 16.67 -29.84
C GLU A 16 -4.30 17.08 -31.19
N LEU A 17 -3.35 16.30 -31.69
CA LEU A 17 -2.75 16.54 -33.00
C LEU A 17 -3.76 16.32 -34.13
N LEU A 18 -4.63 15.31 -34.03
CA LEU A 18 -5.70 15.08 -35.01
C LEU A 18 -6.67 16.26 -35.06
N VAL A 19 -7.08 16.79 -33.89
CA VAL A 19 -7.94 17.97 -33.81
C VAL A 19 -7.30 19.19 -34.52
N ARG A 20 -5.99 19.37 -34.32
CA ARG A 20 -5.26 20.50 -34.96
C ARG A 20 -5.07 20.34 -36.47
N ARG A 21 -4.82 19.08 -36.93
CA ARG A 21 -4.54 18.83 -38.36
C ARG A 21 -5.79 18.65 -39.20
N LEU A 22 -6.89 18.20 -38.59
CA LEU A 22 -8.15 17.93 -39.28
C LEU A 22 -9.25 18.90 -38.82
N ALA A 23 -8.89 20.16 -38.65
CA ALA A 23 -9.86 21.22 -38.36
C ALA A 23 -10.86 21.33 -39.53
N GLY A 24 -12.14 20.96 -39.31
CA GLY A 24 -13.20 20.96 -40.30
C GLY A 24 -14.18 19.79 -40.09
N ASP A 25 -14.79 19.29 -41.15
CA ASP A 25 -15.92 18.33 -41.11
C ASP A 25 -15.61 16.89 -40.65
N VAL A 26 -14.39 16.61 -40.22
CA VAL A 26 -13.99 15.26 -39.79
C VAL A 26 -14.23 15.08 -38.29
N ARG A 27 -15.14 14.16 -37.94
CA ARG A 27 -15.39 13.79 -36.54
C ARG A 27 -14.17 13.05 -35.94
N ILE A 28 -13.49 13.73 -35.03
CA ILE A 28 -12.33 13.11 -34.33
C ILE A 28 -12.80 12.13 -33.24
N PRO A 29 -12.35 10.87 -33.25
CA PRO A 29 -12.76 9.88 -32.28
C PRO A 29 -12.39 10.26 -30.83
N ALA A 30 -13.14 9.70 -29.87
CA ALA A 30 -12.85 9.84 -28.44
C ALA A 30 -11.45 9.27 -28.09
N LYS A 31 -10.87 9.75 -27.02
CA LYS A 31 -9.56 9.28 -26.52
C LYS A 31 -9.54 7.75 -26.31
N SER A 32 -10.63 7.18 -25.77
CA SER A 32 -10.79 5.75 -25.54
C SER A 32 -10.74 4.96 -26.85
N THR A 33 -11.43 5.45 -27.89
CA THR A 33 -11.43 4.82 -29.22
C THR A 33 -10.04 4.83 -29.85
N ILE A 34 -9.35 5.97 -29.79
CA ILE A 34 -7.95 6.05 -30.27
C ILE A 34 -7.04 5.11 -29.50
N HIS A 35 -7.19 5.01 -28.18
CA HIS A 35 -6.43 4.09 -27.35
C HIS A 35 -6.71 2.63 -27.76
N ALA A 36 -7.98 2.27 -27.95
CA ALA A 36 -8.37 0.91 -28.36
C ALA A 36 -7.78 0.54 -29.74
N VAL A 37 -7.79 1.47 -30.70
CA VAL A 37 -7.15 1.27 -32.02
C VAL A 37 -5.64 1.08 -31.85
N LEU A 38 -4.95 1.95 -31.11
CA LEU A 38 -3.51 1.81 -30.87
C LEU A 38 -3.16 0.50 -30.17
N HIS A 39 -3.97 0.06 -29.21
CA HIS A 39 -3.80 -1.20 -28.48
C HIS A 39 -3.96 -2.40 -29.41
N ARG A 40 -5.01 -2.42 -30.23
CA ARG A 40 -5.29 -3.49 -31.22
C ARG A 40 -4.14 -3.68 -32.21
N HIS A 41 -3.45 -2.59 -32.56
CA HIS A 41 -2.30 -2.62 -33.46
C HIS A 41 -0.95 -2.79 -32.72
N GLY A 42 -0.94 -3.15 -31.43
CA GLY A 42 0.29 -3.36 -30.65
C GLY A 42 1.14 -2.08 -30.43
N LEU A 43 0.57 -0.89 -30.69
CA LEU A 43 1.26 0.38 -30.62
C LEU A 43 1.21 1.04 -29.22
N VAL A 44 0.54 0.40 -28.28
CA VAL A 44 0.54 0.77 -26.86
C VAL A 44 1.45 -0.20 -26.13
N LYS A 45 2.63 0.24 -25.76
CA LYS A 45 3.44 -0.49 -24.79
C LYS A 45 2.72 -0.40 -23.45
N GLY A 46 2.04 -1.46 -23.06
CA GLY A 46 1.47 -1.60 -21.74
C GLY A 46 2.60 -1.70 -20.72
N LEU A 47 3.05 -0.57 -20.22
CA LEU A 47 3.84 -0.52 -19.01
C LEU A 47 2.91 -0.84 -17.82
N ARG A 48 2.40 -2.07 -17.74
CA ARG A 48 2.08 -2.63 -16.45
C ARG A 48 3.43 -2.86 -15.77
N ARG A 49 3.94 -1.83 -15.09
CA ARG A 49 4.92 -2.08 -14.04
C ARG A 49 4.24 -3.06 -13.09
N PRO A 50 4.79 -4.27 -12.88
CA PRO A 50 4.28 -5.13 -11.83
C PRO A 50 4.22 -4.25 -10.58
N ARG A 51 3.08 -4.25 -9.89
CA ARG A 51 2.97 -3.53 -8.61
C ARG A 51 4.06 -4.11 -7.72
N SER A 52 5.08 -3.33 -7.42
CA SER A 52 6.08 -3.71 -6.46
C SER A 52 5.36 -3.98 -5.14
N ARG A 53 5.57 -5.16 -4.57
CA ARG A 53 5.08 -5.52 -3.23
C ARG A 53 6.28 -5.68 -2.34
N ALA A 54 6.15 -5.24 -1.10
CA ALA A 54 7.18 -5.49 -0.10
C ALA A 54 7.35 -7.01 0.10
N HIS A 55 8.59 -7.44 0.24
CA HIS A 55 8.91 -8.84 0.47
C HIS A 55 8.67 -9.22 1.93
N GLY A 56 8.30 -10.48 2.17
CA GLY A 56 8.27 -11.06 3.51
C GLY A 56 9.68 -11.16 4.10
N THR A 57 9.75 -11.21 5.42
CA THR A 57 10.98 -11.46 6.20
C THR A 57 10.94 -12.85 6.85
N PRO A 58 12.03 -13.35 7.41
CA PRO A 58 11.97 -14.47 8.35
C PRO A 58 11.01 -14.15 9.50
N LEU A 59 10.26 -15.12 9.97
CA LEU A 59 9.27 -14.98 11.03
C LEU A 59 9.75 -15.73 12.28
N SER A 60 9.70 -15.06 13.43
CA SER A 60 10.01 -15.68 14.74
C SER A 60 8.80 -16.40 15.32
N ALA A 61 9.00 -17.20 16.34
CA ALA A 61 7.94 -17.92 17.04
C ALA A 61 7.25 -17.06 18.11
N GLY A 62 7.91 -16.07 18.70
CA GLY A 62 7.39 -15.25 19.81
C GLY A 62 6.94 -16.11 20.99
N ILE A 63 7.88 -16.52 21.85
CA ILE A 63 7.61 -17.52 22.88
C ILE A 63 7.06 -16.90 24.17
N ALA A 64 7.60 -15.75 24.56
CA ALA A 64 7.19 -15.03 25.76
C ALA A 64 6.37 -13.75 25.42
N PRO A 65 5.58 -13.24 26.36
CA PRO A 65 4.92 -11.95 26.23
C PRO A 65 5.93 -10.85 25.90
N ASN A 66 5.55 -9.96 24.99
CA ASN A 66 6.37 -8.87 24.44
C ASN A 66 7.56 -9.28 23.55
N ASP A 67 7.80 -10.56 23.30
CA ASP A 67 8.77 -10.97 22.28
C ASP A 67 8.32 -10.49 20.89
N LEU A 68 7.03 -10.65 20.58
CA LEU A 68 6.46 -10.37 19.27
C LEU A 68 5.04 -9.85 19.40
N TRP A 69 4.80 -8.69 18.84
CA TRP A 69 3.44 -8.15 18.63
C TRP A 69 3.02 -8.31 17.18
N CYS A 70 1.75 -8.65 16.97
CA CYS A 70 1.14 -8.72 15.65
C CYS A 70 0.21 -7.52 15.47
N THR A 71 0.37 -6.78 14.37
CA THR A 71 -0.47 -5.61 14.05
C THR A 71 -1.15 -5.76 12.71
N ASP A 72 -2.37 -5.23 12.62
CA ASP A 72 -3.21 -5.32 11.43
C ASP A 72 -4.28 -4.23 11.40
N PHE A 73 -4.63 -3.76 10.19
CA PHE A 73 -5.86 -3.01 9.97
C PHE A 73 -7.00 -3.95 9.60
N LYS A 74 -8.07 -3.96 10.38
CA LYS A 74 -9.22 -4.88 10.21
C LYS A 74 -10.19 -4.48 9.07
N GLY A 75 -9.67 -3.83 8.05
CA GLY A 75 -10.47 -3.30 6.95
C GLY A 75 -10.99 -1.89 7.25
N GLU A 76 -12.05 -1.50 6.53
CA GLU A 76 -12.68 -0.18 6.70
C GLU A 76 -14.20 -0.33 6.73
N PHE A 77 -14.87 0.51 7.49
CA PHE A 77 -16.33 0.63 7.49
C PHE A 77 -16.76 2.07 7.72
N LYS A 78 -18.00 2.38 7.33
CA LYS A 78 -18.60 3.69 7.57
C LYS A 78 -19.30 3.73 8.92
N LEU A 79 -19.03 4.79 9.67
CA LEU A 79 -19.77 5.15 10.87
C LEU A 79 -21.14 5.75 10.52
N GLY A 80 -22.03 5.86 11.50
CA GLY A 80 -23.37 6.44 11.32
C GLY A 80 -23.38 7.89 10.81
N ASN A 81 -22.31 8.65 11.03
CA ASN A 81 -22.09 10.00 10.49
C ASN A 81 -21.49 10.01 9.07
N GLY A 82 -21.30 8.84 8.43
CA GLY A 82 -20.72 8.69 7.09
C GLY A 82 -19.20 8.74 7.01
N ALA A 83 -18.49 9.01 8.11
CA ALA A 83 -17.04 8.97 8.16
C ALA A 83 -16.52 7.52 8.08
N TYR A 84 -15.33 7.32 7.47
CA TYR A 84 -14.68 6.02 7.47
C TYR A 84 -13.93 5.80 8.78
N CYS A 85 -13.97 4.56 9.26
CA CYS A 85 -13.19 4.07 10.39
C CYS A 85 -12.26 2.95 9.92
N TYR A 86 -11.00 3.03 10.33
CA TYR A 86 -9.93 2.06 10.02
C TYR A 86 -9.40 1.48 11.34
N PRO A 87 -9.97 0.39 11.87
CA PRO A 87 -9.52 -0.18 13.13
C PRO A 87 -8.10 -0.74 13.02
N LEU A 88 -7.19 -0.17 13.82
CA LEU A 88 -5.85 -0.67 14.00
C LEU A 88 -5.82 -1.55 15.25
N THR A 89 -5.41 -2.80 15.10
CA THR A 89 -5.27 -3.73 16.21
C THR A 89 -3.83 -4.13 16.43
N VAL A 90 -3.44 -4.29 17.69
CA VAL A 90 -2.16 -4.88 18.08
C VAL A 90 -2.42 -5.95 19.13
N THR A 91 -1.90 -7.13 18.89
CA THR A 91 -2.02 -8.29 19.78
C THR A 91 -0.64 -8.83 20.13
N ASP A 92 -0.45 -9.24 21.36
CA ASP A 92 0.73 -10.01 21.77
C ASP A 92 0.63 -11.44 21.21
N HIS A 93 1.69 -11.90 20.54
CA HIS A 93 1.67 -13.18 19.84
C HIS A 93 1.63 -14.38 20.80
N ALA A 94 2.35 -14.32 21.90
CA ALA A 94 2.44 -15.42 22.85
C ALA A 94 1.18 -15.57 23.70
N SER A 95 0.73 -14.48 24.33
CA SER A 95 -0.41 -14.48 25.24
C SER A 95 -1.78 -14.34 24.54
N ARG A 96 -1.81 -13.90 23.29
CA ARG A 96 -3.04 -13.56 22.55
C ARG A 96 -3.78 -12.34 23.10
N TYR A 97 -3.17 -11.63 24.01
CA TYR A 97 -3.78 -10.46 24.61
C TYR A 97 -3.89 -9.33 23.59
N LEU A 98 -5.06 -8.72 23.50
CA LEU A 98 -5.30 -7.53 22.68
C LEU A 98 -4.72 -6.31 23.39
N LEU A 99 -3.58 -5.84 22.91
CA LEU A 99 -2.88 -4.70 23.49
C LEU A 99 -3.49 -3.36 23.11
N MET A 100 -4.00 -3.26 21.87
CA MET A 100 -4.60 -2.06 21.33
C MET A 100 -5.68 -2.40 20.31
N CYS A 101 -6.77 -1.64 20.34
CA CYS A 101 -7.77 -1.58 19.29
C CYS A 101 -8.21 -0.12 19.12
N GLU A 102 -7.61 0.57 18.16
CA GLU A 102 -7.79 2.00 17.95
C GLU A 102 -8.57 2.29 16.69
N ALA A 103 -9.60 3.13 16.79
CA ALA A 103 -10.44 3.56 15.67
C ALA A 103 -9.78 4.76 14.97
N LEU A 104 -9.01 4.52 13.92
CA LEU A 104 -8.35 5.58 13.17
C LEU A 104 -9.25 6.11 12.05
N ASP A 105 -9.06 7.36 11.68
CA ASP A 105 -9.72 8.03 10.55
C ASP A 105 -9.07 7.72 9.20
N SER A 106 -7.85 7.20 9.23
CA SER A 106 -7.08 6.88 8.04
C SER A 106 -5.97 5.86 8.31
N VAL A 107 -5.50 5.22 7.25
CA VAL A 107 -4.32 4.33 7.27
C VAL A 107 -2.99 5.09 7.09
N ARG A 108 -2.95 6.38 7.39
CA ARG A 108 -1.74 7.20 7.22
C ARG A 108 -0.69 6.86 8.27
N GLU A 109 0.59 6.98 7.90
CA GLU A 109 1.70 6.73 8.80
C GLU A 109 1.65 7.62 10.07
N ALA A 110 1.25 8.89 9.94
CA ALA A 110 1.20 9.81 11.07
C ALA A 110 0.21 9.36 12.16
N THR A 111 -1.02 8.97 11.77
CA THR A 111 -2.03 8.50 12.72
C THR A 111 -1.61 7.19 13.39
N ALA A 112 -1.01 6.26 12.62
CA ALA A 112 -0.48 5.01 13.15
C ALA A 112 0.69 5.27 14.13
N ILE A 113 1.62 6.19 13.82
CA ILE A 113 2.72 6.56 14.73
C ILE A 113 2.18 7.07 16.06
N THR A 114 1.19 7.97 16.06
CA THR A 114 0.57 8.49 17.29
C THR A 114 -0.05 7.36 18.12
N ALA A 115 -0.78 6.45 17.51
CA ALA A 115 -1.38 5.30 18.21
C ALA A 115 -0.30 4.39 18.82
N PHE A 116 0.75 4.08 18.08
CA PHE A 116 1.87 3.29 18.61
C PHE A 116 2.67 4.02 19.69
N GLN A 117 2.83 5.34 19.61
CA GLN A 117 3.48 6.12 20.69
C GLN A 117 2.74 5.94 22.00
N GLN A 118 1.40 6.09 21.97
CA GLN A 118 0.57 5.89 23.17
C GLN A 118 0.69 4.45 23.69
N LEU A 119 0.59 3.47 22.81
CA LEU A 119 0.74 2.07 23.16
C LEU A 119 2.10 1.76 23.82
N PHE A 120 3.19 2.30 23.26
CA PHE A 120 4.54 2.10 23.81
C PHE A 120 4.74 2.75 25.17
N LEU A 121 4.10 3.91 25.41
CA LEU A 121 4.11 4.55 26.73
C LEU A 121 3.37 3.71 27.78
N GLU A 122 2.28 3.07 27.39
CA GLU A 122 1.45 2.28 28.31
C GLU A 122 1.99 0.86 28.57
N ARG A 123 2.58 0.23 27.55
CA ARG A 123 2.92 -1.21 27.57
C ARG A 123 4.40 -1.51 27.41
N GLY A 124 5.24 -0.51 27.15
CA GLY A 124 6.64 -0.70 26.81
C GLY A 124 6.85 -1.09 25.35
N LEU A 125 8.07 -1.48 25.02
CA LEU A 125 8.48 -1.83 23.66
C LEU A 125 8.57 -3.36 23.51
N PRO A 126 8.05 -3.94 22.41
CA PRO A 126 8.25 -5.36 22.10
C PRO A 126 9.64 -5.60 21.49
N GLY A 127 10.08 -6.86 21.49
CA GLY A 127 11.27 -7.28 20.76
C GLY A 127 11.09 -7.17 19.23
N ALA A 128 9.91 -7.51 18.74
CA ALA A 128 9.57 -7.44 17.31
C ALA A 128 8.11 -7.05 17.08
N ILE A 129 7.83 -6.48 15.91
CA ILE A 129 6.46 -6.23 15.41
C ILE A 129 6.29 -6.92 14.06
N ARG A 130 5.27 -7.76 13.96
CA ARG A 130 4.84 -8.43 12.73
C ARG A 130 3.65 -7.72 12.13
N SER A 131 3.73 -7.46 10.83
CA SER A 131 2.66 -6.78 10.08
C SER A 131 2.47 -7.41 8.70
N ASP A 132 1.43 -6.97 8.00
CA ASP A 132 1.30 -7.20 6.56
C ASP A 132 2.30 -6.34 5.76
N ASN A 133 2.21 -6.42 4.42
CA ASN A 133 3.08 -5.70 3.49
C ASN A 133 2.44 -4.41 2.95
N GLY A 134 1.34 -3.96 3.55
CA GLY A 134 0.60 -2.78 3.16
C GLY A 134 1.08 -1.50 3.85
N VAL A 135 0.56 -0.38 3.36
CA VAL A 135 0.69 0.92 4.04
C VAL A 135 -0.17 0.87 5.31
N PRO A 136 0.33 1.38 6.46
CA PRO A 136 1.56 2.16 6.69
C PRO A 136 2.79 1.33 7.07
N PHE A 137 2.69 0.01 7.15
CA PHE A 137 3.74 -0.85 7.69
C PHE A 137 4.91 -1.04 6.73
N ALA A 138 4.62 -1.00 5.42
CA ALA A 138 5.64 -1.12 4.38
C ALA A 138 5.41 -0.13 3.25
N SER A 139 6.48 0.24 2.55
CA SER A 139 6.47 1.09 1.37
C SER A 139 7.10 0.37 0.18
N PRO A 140 6.30 -0.11 -0.80
CA PRO A 140 6.82 -0.91 -1.92
C PRO A 140 7.89 -0.22 -2.77
N ASN A 141 7.93 1.12 -2.75
CA ASN A 141 8.84 1.92 -3.57
C ASN A 141 10.05 2.46 -2.78
N ALA A 142 10.11 2.21 -1.48
CA ALA A 142 11.22 2.67 -0.64
C ALA A 142 12.35 1.63 -0.57
N LEU A 143 13.53 2.11 -0.15
CA LEU A 143 14.69 1.25 0.09
C LEU A 143 14.34 0.17 1.14
N PHE A 144 14.63 -1.09 0.83
CA PHE A 144 14.26 -2.27 1.64
C PHE A 144 12.77 -2.35 1.96
N ASN A 145 11.92 -1.68 1.19
CA ASN A 145 10.48 -1.55 1.43
C ASN A 145 10.11 -0.95 2.81
N LEU A 146 11.00 -0.14 3.40
CA LEU A 146 10.76 0.47 4.70
C LEU A 146 9.85 1.68 4.57
N SER A 147 8.80 1.73 5.37
CA SER A 147 7.97 2.92 5.60
C SER A 147 8.61 3.80 6.69
N LYS A 148 8.13 5.04 6.87
CA LYS A 148 8.57 5.89 7.98
C LYS A 148 8.25 5.26 9.34
N LEU A 149 7.09 4.58 9.45
CA LEU A 149 6.68 3.85 10.64
C LEU A 149 7.67 2.72 10.95
N SER A 150 8.03 1.90 9.96
CA SER A 150 8.97 0.80 10.14
C SER A 150 10.40 1.30 10.44
N VAL A 151 10.84 2.39 9.84
CA VAL A 151 12.13 3.02 10.20
C VAL A 151 12.12 3.52 11.65
N TRP A 152 11.00 4.10 12.09
CA TRP A 152 10.87 4.56 13.47
C TRP A 152 10.94 3.39 14.47
N TRP A 153 10.28 2.26 14.20
CA TRP A 153 10.40 1.04 15.02
C TRP A 153 11.86 0.54 15.12
N LEU A 154 12.57 0.47 13.99
CA LEU A 154 13.99 0.08 13.99
C LEU A 154 14.85 1.01 14.83
N ARG A 155 14.57 2.33 14.82
CA ARG A 155 15.28 3.31 15.65
C ARG A 155 15.02 3.13 17.16
N LEU A 156 13.88 2.54 17.52
CA LEU A 156 13.55 2.15 18.89
C LEU A 156 14.10 0.78 19.29
N GLY A 157 14.83 0.10 18.40
CA GLY A 157 15.38 -1.24 18.64
C GLY A 157 14.38 -2.37 18.40
N ILE A 158 13.20 -2.09 17.84
CA ILE A 158 12.17 -3.07 17.56
C ILE A 158 12.46 -3.74 16.21
N ALA A 159 12.58 -5.05 16.18
CA ALA A 159 12.73 -5.81 14.94
C ALA A 159 11.43 -5.80 14.11
N ILE A 160 11.57 -5.83 12.77
CA ILE A 160 10.42 -5.81 11.87
C ILE A 160 10.25 -7.18 11.23
N GLU A 161 9.05 -7.73 11.33
CA GLU A 161 8.65 -8.92 10.61
C GLU A 161 7.51 -8.60 9.64
N ARG A 162 7.64 -9.06 8.41
CA ARG A 162 6.61 -8.94 7.38
C ARG A 162 6.21 -10.30 6.87
N ILE A 163 4.91 -10.57 6.85
CA ILE A 163 4.37 -11.80 6.30
C ILE A 163 4.66 -11.92 4.80
N LYS A 164 4.63 -13.13 4.26
CA LYS A 164 4.71 -13.32 2.81
C LYS A 164 3.47 -12.71 2.14
N PRO A 165 3.62 -11.98 1.01
CA PRO A 165 2.48 -11.46 0.28
C PRO A 165 1.48 -12.56 -0.08
N GLY A 166 0.20 -12.35 0.28
CA GLY A 166 -0.86 -13.31 0.05
C GLY A 166 -1.01 -14.40 1.11
N HIS A 167 -0.31 -14.31 2.24
CA HIS A 167 -0.39 -15.27 3.34
C HIS A 167 -0.84 -14.59 4.65
N PRO A 168 -2.09 -14.07 4.73
CA PRO A 168 -2.58 -13.34 5.91
C PRO A 168 -2.59 -14.19 7.18
N GLN A 169 -2.70 -15.52 7.05
CA GLN A 169 -2.63 -16.45 8.18
C GLN A 169 -1.30 -16.38 8.95
N GLN A 170 -0.24 -15.82 8.37
CA GLN A 170 1.05 -15.63 9.05
C GLN A 170 1.03 -14.48 10.05
N ASN A 171 0.10 -13.52 9.92
CA ASN A 171 -0.05 -12.39 10.84
C ASN A 171 -1.01 -12.70 12.01
N GLY A 172 -1.88 -13.69 11.84
CA GLY A 172 -2.79 -14.13 12.88
C GLY A 172 -2.71 -15.64 13.02
N ARG A 173 -2.53 -16.11 14.20
CA ARG A 173 -2.82 -17.51 14.54
C ARG A 173 -4.17 -17.58 15.23
#